data_e0669b1b864300a06fb7449eb3e09b49
#
_entry.id   e0669b1b864300a06fb7449eb3e09b49
#
_cell.length_a   1.000
_cell.length_b   1.000
_cell.length_c   1.000
_cell.angle_alpha   90.00
_cell.angle_beta   90.00
_cell.angle_gamma   90.00
#
_symmetry.space_group_name_H-M   'P 1'
#
loop_
_entity.id
_entity.type
_entity.pdbx_description
1 polymer ?
#
loop_
_entity_poly.entity_id
_entity_poly.type
_entity_poly.pdbx_seq_one_letter_code
_entity_poly.pdbx_strand_id
1 'polypeptide(L)'
;NNLLAAMIDNHIFQGNALNIDPRKITWRRCVDMNDRQLRNVVDGLGGKTNGMPREDGYDITVASEIMAVLCLASDIKDLKERLSKIIIGYTYGKVSEQKPVTAGDLHAEGAMTALLKDALKPNLVQTLEHVPAIVHGGPFANIAHGCNSVMATKMALKVGDDAITEAGFGADLGAEKFLDVKCRMA
;
A
#
# COMPACT_ATOMS: atom_id res chain seq x y z
N ASN A 1 -6.22 0.34 -2.10
CA ASN A 1 -6.00 1.69 -1.56
C ASN A 1 -7.30 2.49 -1.47
N ASN A 2 -8.02 2.69 -2.56
CA ASN A 2 -9.22 3.54 -2.62
C ASN A 2 -10.41 3.01 -1.80
N LEU A 3 -10.52 1.69 -1.60
CA LEU A 3 -11.50 1.13 -0.66
C LEU A 3 -11.30 1.70 0.75
N LEU A 4 -10.06 1.71 1.24
CA LEU A 4 -9.74 2.23 2.57
C LEU A 4 -10.08 3.73 2.66
N ALA A 5 -9.73 4.53 1.64
CA ALA A 5 -10.11 5.94 1.58
C ALA A 5 -11.62 6.14 1.66
N ALA A 6 -12.39 5.38 0.87
CA ALA A 6 -13.85 5.44 0.90
C ALA A 6 -14.43 5.00 2.25
N MET A 7 -13.83 4.01 2.92
CA MET A 7 -14.27 3.57 4.26
C MET A 7 -14.01 4.64 5.32
N ILE A 8 -12.88 5.35 5.25
CA ILE A 8 -12.57 6.49 6.14
C ILE A 8 -13.64 7.57 5.99
N ASP A 9 -13.91 8.00 4.75
CA ASP A 9 -14.89 9.05 4.49
C ASP A 9 -16.31 8.64 4.90
N ASN A 10 -16.69 7.40 4.62
CA ASN A 10 -17.97 6.86 5.07
C ASN A 10 -18.07 6.81 6.60
N HIS A 11 -17.02 6.38 7.29
CA HIS A 11 -16.98 6.34 8.76
C HIS A 11 -17.19 7.72 9.37
N ILE A 12 -16.50 8.75 8.84
CA ILE A 12 -16.64 10.13 9.30
C ILE A 12 -18.08 10.64 9.05
N PHE A 13 -18.62 10.36 7.87
CA PHE A 13 -19.97 10.77 7.46
C PHE A 13 -21.06 10.10 8.30
N GLN A 14 -20.85 8.85 8.72
CA GLN A 14 -21.82 8.05 9.50
C GLN A 14 -21.69 8.21 11.02
N GLY A 15 -21.07 9.29 11.48
CA GLY A 15 -21.04 9.64 12.89
C GLY A 15 -19.67 9.55 13.58
N ASN A 16 -18.62 9.13 12.85
CA ASN A 16 -17.23 9.21 13.30
C ASN A 16 -16.96 8.64 14.71
N ALA A 17 -17.42 7.40 14.96
CA ALA A 17 -17.29 6.74 16.26
C ALA A 17 -15.82 6.61 16.74
N LEU A 18 -14.85 6.56 15.83
CA LEU A 18 -13.41 6.54 16.13
C LEU A 18 -12.83 7.95 16.42
N ASN A 19 -13.66 8.99 16.35
CA ASN A 19 -13.26 10.38 16.62
C ASN A 19 -12.08 10.85 15.75
N ILE A 20 -12.04 10.48 14.48
CA ILE A 20 -11.01 10.87 13.52
C ILE A 20 -11.09 12.37 13.24
N ASP A 21 -9.97 13.10 13.32
CA ASP A 21 -9.89 14.48 12.85
C ASP A 21 -9.72 14.49 11.32
N PRO A 22 -10.70 14.97 10.54
CA PRO A 22 -10.60 14.98 9.07
C PRO A 22 -9.42 15.77 8.52
N ARG A 23 -8.86 16.68 9.31
CA ARG A 23 -7.68 17.48 8.95
C ARG A 23 -6.36 16.74 9.20
N LYS A 24 -6.43 15.54 9.79
CA LYS A 24 -5.29 14.72 10.19
C LYS A 24 -5.36 13.31 9.61
N ILE A 25 -6.11 13.16 8.55
CA ILE A 25 -6.09 11.94 7.74
C ILE A 25 -4.76 11.94 6.97
N THR A 26 -4.01 10.84 7.11
CA THR A 26 -2.73 10.61 6.44
C THR A 26 -2.89 9.78 5.18
N TRP A 27 -4.05 9.17 5.00
CA TRP A 27 -4.36 8.29 3.90
C TRP A 27 -4.91 9.05 2.70
N ARG A 28 -4.29 8.86 1.54
CA ARG A 28 -4.71 9.45 0.26
C ARG A 28 -5.31 8.40 -0.67
N ARG A 29 -5.98 8.86 -1.70
CA ARG A 29 -6.43 8.03 -2.82
C ARG A 29 -5.29 7.71 -3.78
N CYS A 30 -5.53 6.78 -4.72
CA CYS A 30 -4.59 6.46 -5.79
C CYS A 30 -5.29 6.47 -7.13
N VAL A 31 -4.54 6.87 -8.17
CA VAL A 31 -4.95 6.77 -9.56
C VAL A 31 -3.71 6.58 -10.45
N ASP A 32 -3.80 5.69 -11.44
CA ASP A 32 -2.70 5.42 -12.37
C ASP A 32 -2.67 6.47 -13.50
N MET A 33 -2.70 7.74 -13.12
CA MET A 33 -2.59 8.88 -13.99
C MET A 33 -1.68 9.92 -13.36
N ASN A 34 -0.63 10.32 -14.05
CA ASN A 34 0.28 11.35 -13.57
C ASN A 34 -0.27 12.74 -13.91
N ASP A 35 -1.16 13.27 -13.06
CA ASP A 35 -1.79 14.58 -13.20
C ASP A 35 -1.52 15.44 -11.97
N ARG A 36 -0.88 16.59 -12.17
CA ARG A 36 -0.60 17.57 -11.12
C ARG A 36 -1.86 18.12 -10.44
N GLN A 37 -2.96 18.23 -11.17
CA GLN A 37 -4.21 18.78 -10.65
C GLN A 37 -4.84 17.86 -9.59
N LEU A 38 -4.50 16.58 -9.61
CA LEU A 38 -5.01 15.59 -8.66
C LEU A 38 -4.15 15.43 -7.40
N ARG A 39 -3.00 16.11 -7.32
CA ARG A 39 -2.09 15.98 -6.16
C ARG A 39 -2.67 16.54 -4.88
N ASN A 40 -3.45 17.62 -4.99
CA ASN A 40 -4.18 18.20 -3.86
C ASN A 40 -5.57 18.61 -4.36
N VAL A 41 -6.60 18.04 -3.76
CA VAL A 41 -8.00 18.25 -4.11
C VAL A 41 -8.81 18.48 -2.85
N VAL A 42 -10.01 19.02 -2.99
CA VAL A 42 -11.03 18.99 -1.95
C VAL A 42 -12.09 18.00 -2.39
N ASP A 43 -12.26 16.93 -1.65
CA ASP A 43 -13.29 15.92 -1.88
C ASP A 43 -14.54 16.18 -1.02
N GLY A 44 -15.58 15.36 -1.21
CA GLY A 44 -16.81 15.42 -0.41
C GLY A 44 -17.71 16.62 -0.69
N LEU A 45 -17.45 17.45 -1.72
CA LEU A 45 -18.30 18.55 -2.12
C LEU A 45 -19.67 18.06 -2.65
N GLY A 46 -20.67 18.91 -2.66
CA GLY A 46 -22.03 18.60 -3.15
C GLY A 46 -23.11 18.66 -2.06
N GLY A 47 -22.80 19.26 -0.92
CA GLY A 47 -23.73 19.48 0.18
C GLY A 47 -23.76 18.33 1.19
N LYS A 48 -24.54 18.54 2.25
CA LYS A 48 -24.55 17.67 3.45
C LYS A 48 -24.94 16.20 3.21
N THR A 49 -25.55 15.90 2.08
CA THR A 49 -25.96 14.53 1.74
C THR A 49 -24.91 13.78 0.92
N ASN A 50 -23.86 14.46 0.48
CA ASN A 50 -22.83 13.86 -0.37
C ASN A 50 -21.60 13.39 0.43
N GLY A 51 -21.20 14.14 1.42
CA GLY A 51 -20.02 13.82 2.24
C GLY A 51 -19.59 14.96 3.13
N MET A 52 -18.45 14.81 3.77
CA MET A 52 -17.79 15.85 4.53
C MET A 52 -16.61 16.39 3.73
N PRO A 53 -16.62 17.66 3.30
CA PRO A 53 -15.50 18.23 2.56
C PRO A 53 -14.20 18.16 3.36
N ARG A 54 -13.14 17.66 2.75
CA ARG A 54 -11.79 17.64 3.32
C ARG A 54 -10.73 17.73 2.23
N GLU A 55 -9.52 18.06 2.63
CA GLU A 55 -8.36 17.96 1.75
C GLU A 55 -8.00 16.49 1.50
N ASP A 56 -7.74 16.14 0.27
CA ASP A 56 -7.27 14.83 -0.18
C ASP A 56 -6.29 14.99 -1.35
N GLY A 57 -5.87 13.91 -1.96
CA GLY A 57 -5.05 13.88 -3.16
C GLY A 57 -4.97 12.48 -3.73
N TYR A 58 -4.38 12.38 -4.91
CA TYR A 58 -4.19 11.11 -5.59
C TYR A 58 -2.70 10.86 -5.78
N ASP A 59 -2.20 9.81 -5.14
CA ASP A 59 -0.88 9.26 -5.41
C ASP A 59 -0.97 8.25 -6.56
N ILE A 60 0.14 7.91 -7.18
CA ILE A 60 0.15 6.82 -8.16
C ILE A 60 0.10 5.47 -7.43
N THR A 61 -0.60 4.49 -7.97
CA THR A 61 -0.85 3.20 -7.31
C THR A 61 0.43 2.49 -6.87
N VAL A 62 1.48 2.53 -7.66
CA VAL A 62 2.79 1.91 -7.33
C VAL A 62 3.54 2.61 -6.19
N ALA A 63 3.18 3.86 -5.86
CA ALA A 63 3.72 4.60 -4.72
C ALA A 63 2.91 4.40 -3.43
N SER A 64 1.81 3.63 -3.48
CA SER A 64 0.96 3.40 -2.33
C SER A 64 1.62 2.51 -1.28
N GLU A 65 1.28 2.73 -0.01
CA GLU A 65 1.68 1.83 1.07
C GLU A 65 1.14 0.41 0.86
N ILE A 66 -0.02 0.26 0.20
CA ILE A 66 -0.58 -1.05 -0.16
C ILE A 66 0.38 -1.84 -1.07
N MET A 67 1.00 -1.20 -2.04
CA MET A 67 1.98 -1.86 -2.91
C MET A 67 3.20 -2.35 -2.11
N ALA A 68 3.72 -1.54 -1.21
CA ALA A 68 4.83 -1.91 -0.35
C ALA A 68 4.45 -3.07 0.60
N VAL A 69 3.29 -3.01 1.23
CA VAL A 69 2.78 -4.06 2.13
C VAL A 69 2.57 -5.37 1.37
N LEU A 70 1.96 -5.33 0.18
CA LEU A 70 1.76 -6.50 -0.68
C LEU A 70 3.09 -7.18 -1.03
N CYS A 71 4.10 -6.40 -1.37
CA CYS A 71 5.41 -6.92 -1.78
C CYS A 71 6.23 -7.49 -0.62
N LEU A 72 5.97 -7.05 0.60
CA LEU A 72 6.63 -7.56 1.82
C LEU A 72 5.87 -8.70 2.49
N ALA A 73 4.62 -8.94 2.13
CA ALA A 73 3.82 -10.01 2.71
C ALA A 73 4.38 -11.39 2.33
N SER A 74 4.42 -12.31 3.30
CA SER A 74 4.85 -13.69 3.11
C SER A 74 3.71 -14.63 2.71
N ASP A 75 2.49 -14.32 3.13
CA ASP A 75 1.27 -15.05 2.83
C ASP A 75 0.02 -14.17 3.06
N ILE A 76 -1.16 -14.74 2.85
CA ILE A 76 -2.43 -14.00 2.98
C ILE A 76 -2.75 -13.60 4.43
N LYS A 77 -2.26 -14.34 5.43
CA LYS A 77 -2.48 -14.02 6.84
C LYS A 77 -1.58 -12.87 7.27
N ASP A 78 -0.30 -12.93 6.89
CA ASP A 78 0.67 -11.84 7.09
C ASP A 78 0.21 -10.57 6.36
N LEU A 79 -0.30 -10.70 5.11
CA LEU A 79 -0.89 -9.57 4.39
C LEU A 79 -2.00 -8.91 5.19
N LYS A 80 -2.97 -9.70 5.69
CA LYS A 80 -4.09 -9.18 6.48
C LYS A 80 -3.61 -8.48 7.75
N GLU A 81 -2.67 -9.07 8.45
CA GLU A 81 -2.09 -8.48 9.67
C GLU A 81 -1.37 -7.16 9.39
N ARG A 82 -0.57 -7.08 8.33
CA ARG A 82 0.10 -5.85 7.92
C ARG A 82 -0.89 -4.76 7.53
N LEU A 83 -1.90 -5.09 6.75
CA LEU A 83 -2.96 -4.16 6.35
C LEU A 83 -3.70 -3.58 7.56
N SER A 84 -3.95 -4.37 8.60
CA SER A 84 -4.62 -3.88 9.81
C SER A 84 -3.82 -2.82 10.56
N LYS A 85 -2.50 -2.81 10.44
CA LYS A 85 -1.58 -1.89 11.13
C LYS A 85 -1.38 -0.55 10.42
N ILE A 86 -1.90 -0.38 9.22
CA ILE A 86 -1.78 0.87 8.44
C ILE A 86 -2.44 2.01 9.23
N ILE A 87 -1.68 3.07 9.48
CA ILE A 87 -2.20 4.28 10.13
C ILE A 87 -2.90 5.13 9.07
N ILE A 88 -4.17 5.46 9.32
CA ILE A 88 -5.02 6.22 8.39
C ILE A 88 -5.21 7.67 8.80
N GLY A 89 -4.90 8.01 10.02
CA GLY A 89 -5.03 9.36 10.58
C GLY A 89 -4.95 9.36 12.09
N TYR A 90 -5.36 10.47 12.69
CA TYR A 90 -5.30 10.66 14.14
C TYR A 90 -6.63 11.19 14.68
N THR A 91 -6.89 10.92 15.96
CA THR A 91 -8.08 11.42 16.65
C THR A 91 -8.02 12.94 16.88
N TYR A 92 -9.18 13.56 17.12
CA TYR A 92 -9.24 14.91 17.67
C TYR A 92 -8.51 14.99 19.02
N GLY A 93 -8.05 16.17 19.39
CA GLY A 93 -7.41 16.47 20.67
C GLY A 93 -6.14 17.30 20.53
N LYS A 94 -5.51 17.61 21.66
CA LYS A 94 -4.18 18.23 21.67
C LYS A 94 -3.15 17.24 21.17
N VAL A 95 -2.03 17.70 20.62
CA VAL A 95 -0.98 16.85 20.05
C VAL A 95 -0.54 15.73 21.00
N SER A 96 -0.44 16.01 22.30
CA SER A 96 -0.08 15.02 23.33
C SER A 96 -1.15 13.97 23.64
N GLU A 97 -2.40 14.20 23.21
CA GLU A 97 -3.56 13.36 23.51
C GLU A 97 -4.04 12.57 22.30
N GLN A 98 -3.54 12.91 21.12
CA GLN A 98 -3.93 12.27 19.87
C GLN A 98 -3.45 10.83 19.80
N LYS A 99 -4.33 9.99 19.31
CA LYS A 99 -4.03 8.56 19.08
C LYS A 99 -4.06 8.28 17.59
N PRO A 100 -3.13 7.46 17.07
CA PRO A 100 -3.24 6.96 15.71
C PRO A 100 -4.49 6.09 15.59
N VAL A 101 -5.16 6.20 14.45
CA VAL A 101 -6.26 5.32 14.04
C VAL A 101 -5.76 4.48 12.89
N THR A 102 -6.05 3.19 12.93
CA THR A 102 -5.57 2.21 11.96
C THR A 102 -6.69 1.67 11.06
N ALA A 103 -6.29 1.03 9.95
CA ALA A 103 -7.23 0.30 9.11
C ALA A 103 -7.93 -0.85 9.87
N GLY A 104 -7.26 -1.43 10.87
CA GLY A 104 -7.83 -2.44 11.76
C GLY A 104 -8.92 -1.88 12.67
N ASP A 105 -8.80 -0.64 13.15
CA ASP A 105 -9.85 0.02 13.93
C ASP A 105 -11.13 0.24 13.11
N LEU A 106 -10.99 0.41 11.78
CA LEU A 106 -12.11 0.45 10.83
C LEU A 106 -12.62 -0.94 10.39
N HIS A 107 -11.96 -2.02 10.82
CA HIS A 107 -12.21 -3.39 10.33
C HIS A 107 -12.09 -3.52 8.80
N ALA A 108 -11.21 -2.74 8.16
CA ALA A 108 -11.05 -2.70 6.72
C ALA A 108 -10.17 -3.83 6.17
N GLU A 109 -9.29 -4.40 6.99
CA GLU A 109 -8.25 -5.35 6.59
C GLU A 109 -8.82 -6.61 5.92
N GLY A 110 -10.00 -7.06 6.32
CA GLY A 110 -10.64 -8.23 5.72
C GLY A 110 -11.05 -7.98 4.26
N ALA A 111 -11.75 -6.88 4.01
CA ALA A 111 -12.17 -6.47 2.66
C ALA A 111 -10.97 -6.16 1.76
N MET A 112 -9.96 -5.47 2.29
CA MET A 112 -8.71 -5.17 1.58
C MET A 112 -7.99 -6.46 1.19
N THR A 113 -7.88 -7.42 2.09
CA THR A 113 -7.25 -8.73 1.83
C THR A 113 -8.01 -9.52 0.77
N ALA A 114 -9.34 -9.49 0.80
CA ALA A 114 -10.17 -10.15 -0.21
C ALA A 114 -9.94 -9.58 -1.61
N LEU A 115 -9.82 -8.26 -1.76
CA LEU A 115 -9.49 -7.60 -3.03
C LEU A 115 -8.08 -7.94 -3.53
N LEU A 116 -7.13 -8.15 -2.63
CA LEU A 116 -5.74 -8.44 -2.96
C LEU A 116 -5.43 -9.93 -3.12
N LYS A 117 -6.40 -10.81 -2.88
CA LYS A 117 -6.22 -12.27 -2.89
C LYS A 117 -5.55 -12.80 -4.16
N ASP A 118 -5.98 -12.32 -5.31
CA ASP A 118 -5.42 -12.78 -6.59
C ASP A 118 -4.14 -12.01 -6.93
N ALA A 119 -4.04 -10.73 -6.56
CA ALA A 119 -2.83 -9.94 -6.72
C ALA A 119 -1.64 -10.47 -5.90
N LEU A 120 -1.89 -11.24 -4.84
CA LEU A 120 -0.85 -11.85 -4.01
C LEU A 120 -0.10 -12.98 -4.73
N LYS A 121 -0.63 -13.50 -5.84
CA LYS A 121 -0.01 -14.59 -6.61
C LYS A 121 0.97 -14.02 -7.63
N PRO A 122 2.26 -14.39 -7.59
CA PRO A 122 3.21 -13.98 -8.62
C PRO A 122 2.81 -14.50 -10.00
N ASN A 123 3.12 -13.71 -11.03
CA ASN A 123 2.91 -14.09 -12.42
C ASN A 123 4.19 -14.74 -12.98
N LEU A 124 4.08 -15.96 -13.48
CA LEU A 124 5.15 -16.62 -14.21
C LEU A 124 4.97 -16.37 -15.70
N VAL A 125 5.97 -15.79 -16.32
CA VAL A 125 6.01 -15.51 -17.76
C VAL A 125 7.28 -16.10 -18.39
N GLN A 126 7.23 -16.34 -19.69
CA GLN A 126 8.39 -16.74 -20.46
C GLN A 126 8.90 -15.56 -21.28
N THR A 127 10.21 -15.30 -21.20
CA THR A 127 10.85 -14.27 -22.02
C THR A 127 11.02 -14.74 -23.48
N LEU A 128 11.35 -13.83 -24.38
CA LEU A 128 11.65 -14.17 -25.77
C LEU A 128 12.84 -15.14 -25.91
N GLU A 129 13.76 -15.10 -24.96
CA GLU A 129 14.91 -16.01 -24.88
C GLU A 129 14.59 -17.34 -24.18
N HIS A 130 13.31 -17.63 -23.99
CA HIS A 130 12.83 -18.85 -23.32
C HIS A 130 13.28 -19.01 -21.86
N VAL A 131 13.64 -17.93 -21.18
CA VAL A 131 13.99 -17.92 -19.77
C VAL A 131 12.71 -17.63 -18.95
N PRO A 132 12.42 -18.39 -17.88
CA PRO A 132 11.29 -18.08 -17.01
C PRO A 132 11.55 -16.78 -16.23
N ALA A 133 10.54 -15.93 -16.14
CA ALA A 133 10.58 -14.71 -15.35
C ALA A 133 9.34 -14.61 -14.45
N ILE A 134 9.55 -14.21 -13.21
CA ILE A 134 8.47 -14.02 -12.23
C ILE A 134 8.25 -12.53 -12.05
N VAL A 135 7.05 -12.07 -12.41
CA VAL A 135 6.65 -10.65 -12.31
C VAL A 135 5.64 -10.49 -11.19
N HIS A 136 5.98 -9.66 -10.19
CA HIS A 136 5.11 -9.49 -9.03
C HIS A 136 5.38 -8.19 -8.28
N GLY A 137 4.35 -7.34 -8.19
CA GLY A 137 4.44 -6.03 -7.55
C GLY A 137 5.31 -5.03 -8.32
N GLY A 138 5.39 -3.81 -7.83
CA GLY A 138 6.15 -2.75 -8.46
C GLY A 138 6.38 -1.58 -7.50
N PRO A 139 6.93 -1.83 -6.28
CA PRO A 139 7.17 -0.75 -5.33
C PRO A 139 8.31 0.13 -5.82
N PHE A 140 8.13 1.46 -5.78
CA PHE A 140 9.18 2.39 -6.18
C PHE A 140 10.36 2.34 -5.21
N ALA A 141 11.57 2.24 -5.74
CA ALA A 141 12.79 2.17 -4.93
C ALA A 141 13.12 3.45 -4.16
N ASN A 142 12.64 4.60 -4.62
CA ASN A 142 12.80 5.89 -3.94
C ASN A 142 11.73 6.15 -2.86
N ILE A 143 10.68 5.37 -2.81
CA ILE A 143 9.56 5.52 -1.87
C ILE A 143 9.48 4.33 -0.91
N ALA A 144 9.69 3.12 -1.43
CA ALA A 144 9.65 1.87 -0.69
C ALA A 144 10.96 1.09 -0.86
N HIS A 145 10.93 -0.24 -0.76
CA HIS A 145 12.12 -1.07 -0.87
C HIS A 145 12.60 -1.30 -2.32
N GLY A 146 11.84 -0.88 -3.34
CA GLY A 146 12.15 -1.24 -4.75
C GLY A 146 12.00 -2.74 -4.98
N CYS A 147 12.61 -3.28 -6.03
CA CYS A 147 12.59 -4.70 -6.36
C CYS A 147 11.19 -5.36 -6.27
N ASN A 148 11.07 -6.58 -6.70
CA ASN A 148 9.80 -7.33 -6.67
C ASN A 148 9.45 -7.83 -5.25
N SER A 149 8.41 -8.65 -5.12
CA SER A 149 7.95 -9.15 -3.83
C SER A 149 8.86 -10.22 -3.21
N VAL A 150 8.76 -10.36 -1.90
CA VAL A 150 9.36 -11.47 -1.12
C VAL A 150 8.86 -12.82 -1.64
N MET A 151 7.56 -12.94 -1.93
CA MET A 151 6.97 -14.19 -2.46
C MET A 151 7.57 -14.58 -3.81
N ALA A 152 7.75 -13.63 -4.73
CA ALA A 152 8.36 -13.89 -6.04
C ALA A 152 9.81 -14.37 -5.89
N THR A 153 10.58 -13.75 -5.01
CA THR A 153 11.97 -14.16 -4.75
C THR A 153 12.03 -15.57 -4.15
N LYS A 154 11.20 -15.84 -3.14
CA LYS A 154 11.13 -17.21 -2.56
C LYS A 154 10.71 -18.26 -3.58
N MET A 155 9.79 -17.90 -4.48
CA MET A 155 9.37 -18.80 -5.54
C MET A 155 10.49 -19.05 -6.54
N ALA A 156 11.20 -18.00 -6.98
CA ALA A 156 12.34 -18.12 -7.90
C ALA A 156 13.42 -19.03 -7.32
N LEU A 157 13.80 -18.86 -6.06
CA LEU A 157 14.78 -19.68 -5.35
C LEU A 157 14.37 -21.15 -5.18
N LYS A 158 13.07 -21.45 -5.29
CA LYS A 158 12.57 -22.84 -5.20
C LYS A 158 12.52 -23.57 -6.55
N VAL A 159 12.44 -22.83 -7.65
CA VAL A 159 12.22 -23.42 -8.97
C VAL A 159 13.42 -23.28 -9.90
N GLY A 160 14.41 -22.47 -9.54
CA GLY A 160 15.65 -22.26 -10.29
C GLY A 160 16.87 -22.58 -9.44
N ASP A 161 17.98 -22.90 -10.11
CA ASP A 161 19.29 -23.09 -9.47
C ASP A 161 19.84 -21.73 -9.00
N ASP A 162 19.60 -20.69 -9.80
CA ASP A 162 19.95 -19.30 -9.51
C ASP A 162 18.73 -18.41 -9.68
N ALA A 163 18.59 -17.38 -8.83
CA ALA A 163 17.57 -16.33 -8.95
C ALA A 163 18.24 -14.97 -9.12
N ILE A 164 17.95 -14.31 -10.25
CA ILE A 164 18.44 -12.97 -10.55
C ILE A 164 17.28 -12.00 -10.36
N THR A 165 17.50 -10.93 -9.58
CA THR A 165 16.50 -9.89 -9.35
C THR A 165 17.15 -8.51 -9.37
N GLU A 166 16.33 -7.48 -9.62
CA GLU A 166 16.77 -6.10 -9.50
C GLU A 166 16.86 -5.68 -8.03
N ALA A 167 17.66 -4.66 -7.76
CA ALA A 167 17.70 -3.99 -6.46
C ALA A 167 17.17 -2.55 -6.52
N GLY A 168 16.97 -2.00 -7.71
CA GLY A 168 16.52 -0.62 -7.97
C GLY A 168 17.64 0.42 -7.77
N PHE A 169 17.75 1.38 -8.67
CA PHE A 169 18.81 2.39 -8.67
C PHE A 169 20.25 1.84 -8.66
N GLY A 170 21.21 2.65 -8.21
CA GLY A 170 22.58 2.22 -7.99
C GLY A 170 22.74 1.38 -6.72
N ALA A 171 23.89 0.72 -6.60
CA ALA A 171 24.16 -0.16 -5.46
C ALA A 171 24.18 0.58 -4.11
N ASP A 172 24.51 1.84 -4.13
CA ASP A 172 24.52 2.75 -2.97
C ASP A 172 23.13 2.97 -2.34
N LEU A 173 22.05 2.74 -3.10
CA LEU A 173 20.68 2.86 -2.63
C LEU A 173 19.93 1.52 -2.68
N GLY A 174 19.89 0.91 -3.86
CA GLY A 174 19.05 -0.26 -4.10
C GLY A 174 19.60 -1.53 -3.45
N ALA A 175 20.90 -1.77 -3.50
CA ALA A 175 21.50 -2.96 -2.89
C ALA A 175 21.38 -2.92 -1.37
N GLU A 176 21.54 -1.76 -0.73
CA GLU A 176 21.36 -1.59 0.70
C GLU A 176 19.92 -1.96 1.12
N LYS A 177 18.92 -1.38 0.46
CA LYS A 177 17.50 -1.72 0.71
C LYS A 177 17.20 -3.19 0.43
N PHE A 178 17.76 -3.75 -0.62
CA PHE A 178 17.59 -5.15 -0.95
C PHE A 178 18.12 -6.06 0.18
N LEU A 179 19.32 -5.81 0.65
CA LEU A 179 19.96 -6.59 1.73
C LEU A 179 19.24 -6.41 3.06
N ASP A 180 18.94 -5.16 3.44
CA ASP A 180 18.43 -4.84 4.77
C ASP A 180 16.93 -5.08 4.93
N VAL A 181 16.16 -5.00 3.86
CA VAL A 181 14.70 -5.17 3.91
C VAL A 181 14.30 -6.51 3.33
N LYS A 182 14.63 -6.78 2.06
CA LYS A 182 14.09 -7.92 1.34
C LYS A 182 14.80 -9.24 1.65
N CYS A 183 16.13 -9.27 1.65
CA CYS A 183 16.91 -10.50 1.91
C CYS A 183 16.68 -11.09 3.29
N ARG A 184 16.33 -10.25 4.26
CA ARG A 184 15.98 -10.72 5.60
C ARG A 184 14.71 -11.54 5.66
N MET A 185 13.85 -11.40 4.66
CA MET A 185 12.51 -12.00 4.61
C MET A 185 12.39 -13.09 3.54
N ALA A 186 13.29 -13.08 2.55
CA ALA A 186 13.28 -14.01 1.42
C ALA A 186 13.97 -15.35 1.71
#